data_f5e18d9815781b916764905ebb141ab3
#
_entry.id   f5e18d9815781b916764905ebb141ab3
#
_cell.length_a   1.000
_cell.length_b   1.000
_cell.length_c   1.000
_cell.angle_alpha   90.00
_cell.angle_beta   90.00
_cell.angle_gamma   90.00
#
_symmetry.space_group_name_H-M   'P 1'
#
loop_
_entity.id
_entity.type
_entity.pdbx_description
1 polymer ?
#
loop_
_entity_poly.entity_id
_entity_poly.type
_entity_poly.pdbx_seq_one_letter_code
_entity_poly.pdbx_strand_id
1 'polypeptide(L)'
;MSVFGLASSTWCEEEKEAVIEVLKSDSFTMGRNVREFEEEFASHFGMKYAVMANSGSSANLIAVASLFYRSDRPLKRGDEVIVPCISWSTTFHPLHQYGLKLRFVDIDIETLNYDIEALRKAVTKKTRMIVAVSILGNPCRFDEITKICREKDLILFEDNCESMGAKFNGRYTGTFGLVNTFSTFFSHHISTMEGGLVLTDDKEIFNILKAVRNHGWTRDQDKDSPIFSRKDDDFFEAYRFILPGYNVRPGEIXXXXXXXXXXP
;
A
#
# COMPACT_ATOMS: atom_id res chain seq x y z
N MET A 1 32.39 9.74 -15.53
CA MET A 1 31.35 10.70 -15.98
C MET A 1 30.02 10.06 -15.81
N SER A 2 29.22 10.51 -14.85
CA SER A 2 27.82 10.09 -14.76
C SER A 2 27.01 11.08 -15.57
N VAL A 3 26.43 10.64 -16.65
CA VAL A 3 25.56 11.47 -17.47
C VAL A 3 24.16 11.53 -16.85
N PHE A 4 23.74 10.43 -16.19
CA PHE A 4 22.42 10.36 -15.55
C PHE A 4 22.58 9.73 -14.17
N GLY A 5 22.09 10.43 -13.15
CA GLY A 5 21.96 9.86 -11.81
C GLY A 5 20.75 8.92 -11.72
N LEU A 6 20.84 7.90 -10.87
CA LEU A 6 19.71 6.99 -10.63
C LEU A 6 18.59 7.67 -9.87
N ALA A 7 18.91 8.71 -9.11
CA ALA A 7 17.93 9.41 -8.29
C ALA A 7 18.45 10.82 -7.96
N SER A 8 17.55 11.74 -7.73
CA SER A 8 17.87 13.10 -7.27
C SER A 8 16.79 13.53 -6.28
N SER A 9 17.20 14.36 -5.31
CA SER A 9 16.24 14.93 -4.37
C SER A 9 15.45 16.05 -5.06
N THR A 10 14.15 16.06 -4.80
CA THR A 10 13.27 17.15 -5.22
C THR A 10 12.99 18.14 -4.08
N TRP A 11 13.60 17.90 -2.91
CA TRP A 11 13.36 18.73 -1.72
C TRP A 11 13.88 20.16 -1.89
N CYS A 12 13.09 21.11 -1.45
CA CYS A 12 13.46 22.51 -1.36
C CYS A 12 13.56 22.93 0.12
N GLU A 13 13.63 24.20 0.41
CA GLU A 13 13.78 24.68 1.78
C GLU A 13 12.53 24.44 2.61
N GLU A 14 11.34 24.48 2.00
CA GLU A 14 10.08 24.23 2.72
C GLU A 14 10.03 22.84 3.37
N GLU A 15 10.48 21.80 2.64
CA GLU A 15 10.53 20.45 3.21
C GLU A 15 11.52 20.37 4.37
N LYS A 16 12.66 21.04 4.22
CA LYS A 16 13.69 21.06 5.29
C LYS A 16 13.17 21.78 6.55
N GLU A 17 12.48 22.91 6.37
CA GLU A 17 11.88 23.64 7.48
C GLU A 17 10.81 22.81 8.19
N ALA A 18 9.96 22.10 7.44
CA ALA A 18 8.95 21.23 8.02
C ALA A 18 9.59 20.12 8.88
N VAL A 19 10.72 19.53 8.43
CA VAL A 19 11.46 18.55 9.21
C VAL A 19 11.97 19.17 10.51
N ILE A 20 12.52 20.40 10.46
CA ILE A 20 13.05 21.10 11.62
C ILE A 20 11.91 21.34 12.65
N GLU A 21 10.70 21.67 12.19
CA GLU A 21 9.57 21.86 13.09
C GLU A 21 9.18 20.55 13.80
N VAL A 22 9.21 19.42 13.11
CA VAL A 22 8.98 18.10 13.75
C VAL A 22 10.06 17.86 14.82
N LEU A 23 11.32 18.14 14.50
CA LEU A 23 12.41 17.96 15.48
C LEU A 23 12.21 18.82 16.72
N LYS A 24 11.70 20.05 16.57
CA LYS A 24 11.40 20.96 17.70
C LYS A 24 10.21 20.49 18.54
N SER A 25 9.29 19.69 17.94
CA SER A 25 8.08 19.24 18.64
C SER A 25 8.33 18.08 19.61
N ASP A 26 9.49 17.42 19.52
CA ASP A 26 9.82 16.19 20.26
C ASP A 26 8.82 15.03 20.03
N SER A 27 7.99 15.10 18.99
CA SER A 27 7.06 14.04 18.62
C SER A 27 7.57 13.36 17.34
N PHE A 28 8.18 12.19 17.47
CA PHE A 28 8.96 11.57 16.38
C PHE A 28 8.31 10.39 15.70
N THR A 29 7.31 9.76 16.34
CA THR A 29 6.64 8.59 15.77
C THR A 29 5.15 8.87 15.62
N MET A 30 4.53 8.17 14.70
CA MET A 30 3.10 8.28 14.33
C MET A 30 2.26 9.24 15.18
N GLY A 31 2.15 10.47 14.76
CA GLY A 31 1.38 11.48 15.48
C GLY A 31 0.42 12.20 14.55
N ARG A 32 0.38 13.52 14.73
CA ARG A 32 -0.54 14.38 14.00
C ARG A 32 -0.25 14.41 12.49
N ASN A 33 1.04 14.61 12.12
CA ASN A 33 1.39 14.78 10.71
C ASN A 33 1.10 13.50 9.90
N VAL A 34 1.38 12.33 10.50
CA VAL A 34 1.06 11.05 9.85
C VAL A 34 -0.45 10.94 9.62
N ARG A 35 -1.28 11.26 10.63
CA ARG A 35 -2.74 11.18 10.48
C ARG A 35 -3.26 12.12 9.40
N GLU A 36 -2.82 13.37 9.44
CA GLU A 36 -3.24 14.38 8.46
C GLU A 36 -2.84 13.94 7.04
N PHE A 37 -1.62 13.44 6.87
CA PHE A 37 -1.16 12.94 5.57
C PHE A 37 -2.01 11.75 5.10
N GLU A 38 -2.31 10.79 5.98
CA GLU A 38 -3.18 9.66 5.63
C GLU A 38 -4.55 10.15 5.14
N GLU A 39 -5.16 11.08 5.86
CA GLU A 39 -6.48 11.64 5.50
C GLU A 39 -6.44 12.39 4.17
N GLU A 40 -5.45 13.26 3.98
CA GLU A 40 -5.30 14.03 2.74
C GLU A 40 -5.01 13.12 1.55
N PHE A 41 -4.13 12.12 1.74
CA PHE A 41 -3.78 11.18 0.67
C PHE A 41 -5.01 10.38 0.23
N ALA A 42 -5.76 9.83 1.19
CA ALA A 42 -7.01 9.11 0.85
C ALA A 42 -7.99 10.03 0.10
N SER A 43 -8.18 11.25 0.61
CA SER A 43 -9.08 12.25 -0.01
C SER A 43 -8.65 12.59 -1.44
N HIS A 44 -7.35 12.83 -1.66
CA HIS A 44 -6.80 13.18 -2.98
C HIS A 44 -7.13 12.09 -4.02
N PHE A 45 -7.01 10.83 -3.64
CA PHE A 45 -7.30 9.71 -4.55
C PHE A 45 -8.79 9.33 -4.57
N GLY A 46 -9.62 9.97 -3.75
CA GLY A 46 -11.06 9.66 -3.67
C GLY A 46 -11.33 8.30 -3.01
N MET A 47 -10.44 7.87 -2.13
CA MET A 47 -10.56 6.63 -1.37
C MET A 47 -10.93 6.95 0.09
N LYS A 48 -11.47 5.96 0.81
CA LYS A 48 -11.94 6.18 2.19
C LYS A 48 -10.80 6.19 3.21
N TYR A 49 -9.78 5.35 3.03
CA TYR A 49 -8.78 5.13 4.06
C TYR A 49 -7.39 5.01 3.45
N ALA A 50 -6.40 5.56 4.17
CA ALA A 50 -4.99 5.35 3.91
C ALA A 50 -4.30 4.94 5.22
N VAL A 51 -3.31 4.06 5.11
CA VAL A 51 -2.45 3.69 6.25
C VAL A 51 -1.00 3.80 5.80
N MET A 52 -0.24 4.68 6.44
CA MET A 52 1.16 4.90 6.12
C MET A 52 2.06 3.88 6.83
N ALA A 53 3.08 3.41 6.13
CA ALA A 53 4.14 2.54 6.65
C ALA A 53 5.50 3.20 6.38
N ASN A 54 6.56 2.61 6.91
CA ASN A 54 7.90 3.19 6.81
C ASN A 54 8.58 2.99 5.44
N SER A 55 7.93 2.30 4.50
CA SER A 55 8.41 2.16 3.10
C SER A 55 7.32 1.55 2.23
N GLY A 56 7.46 1.68 0.90
CA GLY A 56 6.60 0.97 -0.05
C GLY A 56 6.68 -0.55 0.10
N SER A 57 7.86 -1.06 0.41
CA SER A 57 8.04 -2.49 0.68
C SER A 57 7.24 -2.94 1.89
N SER A 58 7.24 -2.13 2.95
CA SER A 58 6.42 -2.41 4.14
C SER A 58 4.93 -2.26 3.84
N ALA A 59 4.55 -1.31 2.98
CA ALA A 59 3.17 -1.17 2.53
C ALA A 59 2.71 -2.47 1.84
N ASN A 60 3.53 -3.01 0.93
CA ASN A 60 3.24 -4.31 0.30
C ASN A 60 3.10 -5.42 1.35
N LEU A 61 4.00 -5.45 2.32
CA LEU A 61 3.99 -6.49 3.36
C LEU A 61 2.69 -6.44 4.20
N ILE A 62 2.33 -5.26 4.71
CA ILE A 62 1.12 -5.16 5.56
C ILE A 62 -0.16 -5.32 4.73
N ALA A 63 -0.15 -4.90 3.44
CA ALA A 63 -1.29 -5.13 2.55
C ALA A 63 -1.52 -6.64 2.35
N VAL A 64 -0.45 -7.41 2.07
CA VAL A 64 -0.56 -8.88 1.96
C VAL A 64 -1.06 -9.46 3.29
N ALA A 65 -0.47 -9.05 4.43
CA ALA A 65 -0.89 -9.54 5.75
C ALA A 65 -2.38 -9.30 6.00
N SER A 66 -2.88 -8.11 5.62
CA SER A 66 -4.29 -7.78 5.85
C SER A 66 -5.24 -8.73 5.12
N LEU A 67 -4.84 -9.22 3.95
CA LEU A 67 -5.65 -10.15 3.17
C LEU A 67 -5.69 -11.56 3.80
N PHE A 68 -4.73 -11.89 4.68
CA PHE A 68 -4.76 -13.13 5.45
C PHE A 68 -5.61 -13.02 6.71
N TYR A 69 -5.78 -11.81 7.26
CA TYR A 69 -6.47 -11.62 8.53
C TYR A 69 -7.91 -11.10 8.39
N ARG A 70 -8.37 -10.75 7.18
CA ARG A 70 -9.75 -10.32 6.95
C ARG A 70 -10.72 -11.49 7.22
N SER A 71 -11.94 -11.14 7.63
CA SER A 71 -12.95 -12.15 7.98
C SER A 71 -13.57 -12.82 6.76
N ASP A 72 -13.81 -12.04 5.70
CA ASP A 72 -14.43 -12.55 4.47
C ASP A 72 -13.38 -13.10 3.52
N ARG A 73 -13.40 -14.42 3.31
CA ARG A 73 -12.59 -15.13 2.33
C ARG A 73 -11.09 -14.77 2.43
N PRO A 74 -10.47 -14.94 3.61
CA PRO A 74 -9.04 -14.63 3.75
C PRO A 74 -8.17 -15.47 2.80
N LEU A 75 -7.04 -14.92 2.40
CA LEU A 75 -6.02 -15.71 1.71
C LEU A 75 -5.42 -16.74 2.66
N LYS A 76 -4.95 -17.85 2.10
CA LYS A 76 -4.34 -18.94 2.85
C LYS A 76 -3.04 -19.37 2.18
N ARG A 77 -2.13 -19.95 2.99
CA ARG A 77 -0.91 -20.55 2.43
C ARG A 77 -1.30 -21.57 1.37
N GLY A 78 -0.64 -21.49 0.22
CA GLY A 78 -0.91 -22.37 -0.91
C GLY A 78 -1.90 -21.79 -1.94
N ASP A 79 -2.60 -20.70 -1.62
CA ASP A 79 -3.43 -20.00 -2.61
C ASP A 79 -2.56 -19.49 -3.76
N GLU A 80 -3.08 -19.54 -4.98
CA GLU A 80 -2.38 -19.09 -6.17
C GLU A 80 -2.66 -17.61 -6.40
N VAL A 81 -1.59 -16.85 -6.68
CA VAL A 81 -1.69 -15.44 -7.05
C VAL A 81 -0.94 -15.21 -8.35
N ILE A 82 -1.53 -14.41 -9.23
CA ILE A 82 -0.91 -14.04 -10.51
C ILE A 82 -0.14 -12.75 -10.30
N VAL A 83 1.11 -12.73 -10.78
CA VAL A 83 2.02 -11.58 -10.70
C VAL A 83 2.66 -11.34 -12.07
N PRO A 84 2.99 -10.09 -12.42
CA PRO A 84 3.73 -9.85 -13.66
C PRO A 84 5.16 -10.39 -13.54
N CYS A 85 5.77 -10.76 -14.66
CA CYS A 85 7.15 -11.29 -14.62
C CYS A 85 8.20 -10.20 -14.39
N ILE A 86 7.82 -8.92 -14.54
CA ILE A 86 8.70 -7.77 -14.29
C ILE A 86 8.07 -6.89 -13.21
N SER A 87 8.79 -6.67 -12.12
CA SER A 87 8.45 -5.72 -11.06
C SER A 87 9.63 -5.61 -10.08
N TRP A 88 9.50 -4.72 -9.13
CA TRP A 88 10.44 -4.62 -8.03
C TRP A 88 10.31 -5.86 -7.12
N SER A 89 11.41 -6.30 -6.54
CA SER A 89 11.45 -7.56 -5.77
C SER A 89 10.46 -7.61 -4.60
N THR A 90 10.22 -6.48 -3.95
CA THR A 90 9.31 -6.46 -2.79
C THR A 90 7.83 -6.40 -3.17
N THR A 91 7.50 -6.39 -4.46
CA THR A 91 6.15 -6.77 -4.92
C THR A 91 5.92 -8.28 -4.66
N PHE A 92 6.94 -9.09 -4.85
CA PHE A 92 6.85 -10.56 -4.79
C PHE A 92 7.14 -11.15 -3.42
N HIS A 93 8.12 -10.56 -2.70
CA HIS A 93 8.64 -11.15 -1.46
C HIS A 93 7.56 -11.39 -0.41
N PRO A 94 6.67 -10.43 -0.08
CA PRO A 94 5.62 -10.70 0.92
C PRO A 94 4.68 -11.83 0.51
N LEU A 95 4.35 -11.93 -0.77
CA LEU A 95 3.50 -13.02 -1.28
C LEU A 95 4.15 -14.37 -1.02
N HIS A 96 5.45 -14.49 -1.33
CA HIS A 96 6.21 -15.70 -1.09
C HIS A 96 6.35 -15.99 0.42
N GLN A 97 6.67 -14.97 1.21
CA GLN A 97 6.85 -15.12 2.68
C GLN A 97 5.56 -15.62 3.34
N TYR A 98 4.40 -15.19 2.84
CA TYR A 98 3.10 -15.64 3.33
C TYR A 98 2.70 -17.00 2.77
N GLY A 99 3.55 -17.61 1.91
CA GLY A 99 3.34 -18.96 1.40
C GLY A 99 2.36 -19.06 0.25
N LEU A 100 2.12 -17.96 -0.45
CA LEU A 100 1.31 -17.97 -1.67
C LEU A 100 2.10 -18.60 -2.82
N LYS A 101 1.39 -19.19 -3.78
CA LYS A 101 1.98 -19.77 -4.99
C LYS A 101 1.92 -18.72 -6.09
N LEU A 102 3.08 -18.18 -6.46
CA LEU A 102 3.19 -17.14 -7.46
C LEU A 102 3.15 -17.76 -8.85
N ARG A 103 2.19 -17.31 -9.65
CA ARG A 103 2.10 -17.65 -11.08
C ARG A 103 2.50 -16.42 -11.88
N PHE A 104 3.69 -16.47 -12.45
CA PHE A 104 4.24 -15.38 -13.24
C PHE A 104 3.59 -15.37 -14.63
N VAL A 105 3.17 -14.19 -15.08
CA VAL A 105 2.57 -13.98 -16.39
C VAL A 105 3.41 -12.93 -17.13
N ASP A 106 3.65 -13.18 -18.39
CA ASP A 106 4.48 -12.33 -19.22
C ASP A 106 3.82 -10.98 -19.49
N ILE A 107 4.63 -10.04 -19.91
CA ILE A 107 4.22 -8.68 -20.24
C ILE A 107 4.17 -8.49 -21.76
N ASP A 108 3.42 -7.48 -22.16
CA ASP A 108 3.45 -6.93 -23.50
C ASP A 108 4.64 -5.95 -23.57
N ILE A 109 5.57 -6.18 -24.46
CA ILE A 109 6.82 -5.39 -24.55
C ILE A 109 6.55 -3.91 -24.90
N GLU A 110 5.43 -3.61 -25.55
CA GLU A 110 5.09 -2.22 -25.91
C GLU A 110 4.59 -1.41 -24.72
N THR A 111 3.94 -2.09 -23.75
CA THR A 111 3.34 -1.43 -22.60
C THR A 111 4.05 -1.74 -21.29
N LEU A 112 4.84 -2.81 -21.24
CA LEU A 112 5.49 -3.35 -20.05
C LEU A 112 4.49 -3.83 -18.98
N ASN A 113 3.22 -3.85 -19.32
CA ASN A 113 2.14 -4.35 -18.46
C ASN A 113 1.74 -5.75 -18.93
N TYR A 114 0.86 -6.41 -18.18
CA TYR A 114 0.40 -7.77 -18.53
C TYR A 114 0.01 -7.90 -20.01
N ASP A 115 0.49 -8.94 -20.66
CA ASP A 115 -0.18 -9.48 -21.85
C ASP A 115 -1.55 -10.00 -21.39
N ILE A 116 -2.63 -9.33 -21.81
CA ILE A 116 -3.98 -9.63 -21.34
C ILE A 116 -4.44 -11.04 -21.73
N GLU A 117 -4.05 -11.51 -22.92
CA GLU A 117 -4.39 -12.88 -23.35
C GLU A 117 -3.66 -13.93 -22.50
N ALA A 118 -2.38 -13.69 -22.20
CA ALA A 118 -1.62 -14.55 -21.30
C ALA A 118 -2.23 -14.52 -19.89
N LEU A 119 -2.63 -13.34 -19.41
CA LEU A 119 -3.27 -13.19 -18.10
C LEU A 119 -4.57 -14.02 -18.03
N ARG A 120 -5.44 -13.91 -19.05
CA ARG A 120 -6.69 -14.67 -19.10
C ARG A 120 -6.44 -16.18 -19.04
N LYS A 121 -5.45 -16.66 -19.78
CA LYS A 121 -5.08 -18.09 -19.83
C LYS A 121 -4.46 -18.57 -18.51
N ALA A 122 -3.82 -17.67 -17.76
CA ALA A 122 -3.16 -18.02 -16.50
C ALA A 122 -4.15 -18.25 -15.35
N VAL A 123 -5.35 -17.67 -15.41
CA VAL A 123 -6.34 -17.82 -14.35
C VAL A 123 -6.82 -19.26 -14.25
N THR A 124 -6.74 -19.85 -13.07
CA THR A 124 -7.20 -21.21 -12.77
C THR A 124 -8.26 -21.18 -11.67
N LYS A 125 -8.82 -22.35 -11.35
CA LYS A 125 -9.75 -22.49 -10.20
C LYS A 125 -9.07 -22.25 -8.86
N LYS A 126 -7.74 -22.24 -8.82
CA LYS A 126 -6.94 -22.01 -7.60
C LYS A 126 -6.53 -20.54 -7.45
N THR A 127 -6.67 -19.74 -8.51
CA THR A 127 -6.28 -18.32 -8.48
C THR A 127 -7.20 -17.58 -7.51
N ARG A 128 -6.60 -16.79 -6.62
CA ARG A 128 -7.33 -16.00 -5.63
C ARG A 128 -7.10 -14.50 -5.80
N MET A 129 -6.00 -14.10 -6.44
CA MET A 129 -5.62 -12.69 -6.52
C MET A 129 -4.81 -12.43 -7.79
N ILE A 130 -4.98 -11.23 -8.34
CA ILE A 130 -4.10 -10.66 -9.38
C ILE A 130 -3.42 -9.45 -8.76
N VAL A 131 -2.09 -9.37 -8.93
CA VAL A 131 -1.30 -8.20 -8.54
C VAL A 131 -1.04 -7.38 -9.80
N ALA A 132 -1.57 -6.18 -9.87
CA ALA A 132 -1.34 -5.26 -10.98
C ALA A 132 -0.24 -4.27 -10.59
N VAL A 133 0.76 -4.13 -11.45
CA VAL A 133 1.85 -3.17 -11.25
C VAL A 133 1.87 -2.24 -12.46
N SER A 134 1.58 -0.96 -12.25
CA SER A 134 1.64 0.06 -13.31
C SER A 134 3.08 0.55 -13.43
N ILE A 135 3.92 -0.28 -14.05
CA ILE A 135 5.37 -0.10 -14.04
C ILE A 135 5.77 1.16 -14.80
N LEU A 136 6.76 1.88 -14.28
CA LEU A 136 7.30 3.13 -14.88
C LEU A 136 6.21 4.19 -15.13
N GLY A 137 5.11 4.14 -14.36
CA GLY A 137 4.03 5.11 -14.50
C GLY A 137 3.04 4.79 -15.63
N ASN A 138 3.17 3.65 -16.30
CA ASN A 138 2.27 3.27 -17.39
C ASN A 138 1.10 2.46 -16.84
N PRO A 139 -0.13 2.99 -16.85
CA PRO A 139 -1.27 2.31 -16.23
C PRO A 139 -1.57 0.95 -16.88
N CYS A 140 -1.87 -0.03 -16.04
CA CYS A 140 -2.37 -1.32 -16.51
C CYS A 140 -3.72 -1.17 -17.23
N ARG A 141 -4.08 -2.16 -18.04
CA ARG A 141 -5.39 -2.27 -18.68
C ARG A 141 -6.45 -2.64 -17.61
N PHE A 142 -6.79 -1.64 -16.76
CA PHE A 142 -7.73 -1.87 -15.66
C PHE A 142 -9.14 -2.24 -16.12
N ASP A 143 -9.54 -1.84 -17.34
CA ASP A 143 -10.79 -2.28 -17.95
C ASP A 143 -10.84 -3.82 -18.03
N GLU A 144 -9.76 -4.42 -18.52
CA GLU A 144 -9.68 -5.88 -18.67
C GLU A 144 -9.43 -6.59 -17.35
N ILE A 145 -8.48 -6.07 -16.54
CA ILE A 145 -8.09 -6.71 -15.27
C ILE A 145 -9.27 -6.74 -14.30
N THR A 146 -9.99 -5.62 -14.14
CA THR A 146 -11.14 -5.57 -13.22
C THR A 146 -12.27 -6.47 -13.72
N LYS A 147 -12.44 -6.57 -15.03
CA LYS A 147 -13.41 -7.51 -15.63
C LYS A 147 -13.07 -8.95 -15.26
N ILE A 148 -11.81 -9.35 -15.46
CA ILE A 148 -11.34 -10.70 -15.09
C ILE A 148 -11.58 -10.94 -13.58
N CYS A 149 -11.21 -9.98 -12.74
CA CYS A 149 -11.38 -10.10 -11.28
C CYS A 149 -12.85 -10.30 -10.90
N ARG A 150 -13.77 -9.52 -11.51
CA ARG A 150 -15.20 -9.68 -11.25
C ARG A 150 -15.74 -11.03 -11.70
N GLU A 151 -15.40 -11.44 -12.94
CA GLU A 151 -15.90 -12.70 -13.54
C GLU A 151 -15.42 -13.93 -12.78
N LYS A 152 -14.23 -13.85 -12.19
CA LYS A 152 -13.58 -15.00 -11.52
C LYS A 152 -13.56 -14.87 -10.00
N ASP A 153 -14.15 -13.79 -9.47
CA ASP A 153 -14.23 -13.51 -8.02
C ASP A 153 -12.84 -13.48 -7.38
N LEU A 154 -11.93 -12.69 -8.00
CA LEU A 154 -10.53 -12.55 -7.57
C LEU A 154 -10.32 -11.21 -6.86
N ILE A 155 -9.40 -11.21 -5.91
CA ILE A 155 -8.90 -9.98 -5.31
C ILE A 155 -8.00 -9.27 -6.33
N LEU A 156 -8.16 -7.96 -6.46
CA LEU A 156 -7.20 -7.12 -7.18
C LEU A 156 -6.35 -6.39 -6.14
N PHE A 157 -5.04 -6.54 -6.26
CA PHE A 157 -4.03 -5.82 -5.48
C PHE A 157 -3.27 -4.93 -6.47
N GLU A 158 -3.15 -3.63 -6.18
CA GLU A 158 -2.36 -2.73 -7.01
C GLU A 158 -1.07 -2.32 -6.30
N ASP A 159 0.07 -2.47 -6.97
CA ASP A 159 1.34 -1.89 -6.54
C ASP A 159 1.61 -0.67 -7.43
N ASN A 160 1.49 0.52 -6.83
CA ASN A 160 1.62 1.81 -7.51
C ASN A 160 2.86 2.57 -7.05
N CYS A 161 3.88 1.88 -6.58
CA CYS A 161 5.10 2.52 -6.13
C CYS A 161 5.77 3.33 -7.24
N GLU A 162 5.54 2.97 -8.50
CA GLU A 162 6.11 3.67 -9.66
C GLU A 162 5.08 4.52 -10.43
N SER A 163 3.82 4.63 -9.97
CA SER A 163 2.74 5.20 -10.79
C SER A 163 1.84 6.19 -10.04
N MET A 164 2.34 6.79 -8.97
CA MET A 164 1.56 7.80 -8.24
C MET A 164 1.17 8.95 -9.18
N GLY A 165 -0.13 9.25 -9.25
CA GLY A 165 -0.66 10.30 -10.12
C GLY A 165 -1.05 9.84 -11.52
N ALA A 166 -0.64 8.65 -11.94
CA ALA A 166 -1.04 8.11 -13.25
C ALA A 166 -2.54 7.84 -13.27
N LYS A 167 -3.14 7.91 -14.45
CA LYS A 167 -4.59 7.70 -14.62
C LYS A 167 -4.87 6.73 -15.77
N PHE A 168 -5.86 5.87 -15.55
CA PHE A 168 -6.45 5.05 -16.60
C PHE A 168 -7.89 5.52 -16.82
N ASN A 169 -8.18 5.99 -18.02
CA ASN A 169 -9.51 6.52 -18.38
C ASN A 169 -10.02 7.55 -17.38
N GLY A 170 -9.14 8.48 -16.94
CA GLY A 170 -9.48 9.58 -16.04
C GLY A 170 -9.50 9.22 -14.55
N ARG A 171 -9.40 7.93 -14.19
CA ARG A 171 -9.39 7.48 -12.81
C ARG A 171 -7.95 7.13 -12.38
N TYR A 172 -7.55 7.58 -11.20
CA TYR A 172 -6.19 7.34 -10.69
C TYR A 172 -5.89 5.85 -10.55
N THR A 173 -4.69 5.44 -10.93
CA THR A 173 -4.14 4.15 -10.50
C THR A 173 -4.02 4.17 -8.99
N GLY A 174 -4.13 2.99 -8.38
CA GLY A 174 -4.16 2.89 -6.91
C GLY A 174 -5.55 3.05 -6.33
N THR A 175 -6.59 3.00 -7.17
CA THR A 175 -7.98 3.07 -6.71
C THR A 175 -8.85 1.92 -7.23
N PHE A 176 -8.30 1.04 -8.06
CA PHE A 176 -9.07 -0.06 -8.68
C PHE A 176 -9.09 -1.31 -7.79
N GLY A 177 -8.06 -1.50 -6.97
CA GLY A 177 -7.88 -2.71 -6.17
C GLY A 177 -8.55 -2.65 -4.81
N LEU A 178 -8.66 -3.82 -4.18
CA LEU A 178 -9.11 -3.93 -2.78
C LEU A 178 -8.07 -3.32 -1.84
N VAL A 179 -6.79 -3.53 -2.13
CA VAL A 179 -5.66 -2.87 -1.46
C VAL A 179 -4.73 -2.32 -2.54
N ASN A 180 -4.23 -1.11 -2.31
CA ASN A 180 -3.46 -0.36 -3.30
C ASN A 180 -2.27 0.27 -2.58
N THR A 181 -1.05 -0.05 -3.00
CA THR A 181 0.16 0.38 -2.29
C THR A 181 0.92 1.45 -3.07
N PHE A 182 1.63 2.29 -2.33
CA PHE A 182 2.42 3.39 -2.86
C PHE A 182 3.73 3.50 -2.08
N SER A 183 4.72 4.11 -2.72
CA SER A 183 6.00 4.43 -2.08
C SER A 183 6.23 5.95 -2.13
N THR A 184 6.77 6.47 -1.04
CA THR A 184 7.21 7.87 -0.96
C THR A 184 8.73 7.93 -0.69
N PHE A 185 9.46 6.94 -1.20
CA PHE A 185 10.92 6.91 -1.16
C PHE A 185 11.48 8.17 -1.84
N PHE A 186 12.69 8.60 -1.45
CA PHE A 186 13.23 9.91 -1.82
C PHE A 186 13.26 10.19 -3.34
N SER A 187 13.28 9.17 -4.18
CA SER A 187 13.34 9.34 -5.64
C SER A 187 11.98 9.17 -6.33
N HIS A 188 10.89 8.99 -5.57
CA HIS A 188 9.55 8.83 -6.14
C HIS A 188 8.84 10.18 -6.30
N HIS A 189 7.61 10.15 -6.81
CA HIS A 189 6.81 11.34 -7.19
C HIS A 189 6.58 12.30 -6.03
N ILE A 190 6.30 11.75 -4.84
CA ILE A 190 6.28 12.48 -3.57
C ILE A 190 7.36 11.84 -2.70
N SER A 191 8.21 12.65 -2.10
CA SER A 191 9.36 12.17 -1.33
C SER A 191 9.22 12.52 0.15
N THR A 192 9.15 11.49 1.00
CA THR A 192 9.18 11.64 2.46
C THR A 192 10.45 11.01 3.05
N MET A 193 11.57 11.00 2.30
CA MET A 193 12.81 10.26 2.57
C MET A 193 12.56 8.76 2.45
N GLU A 194 11.79 8.21 3.36
CA GLU A 194 11.31 6.83 3.38
C GLU A 194 9.83 6.86 3.75
N GLY A 195 9.04 6.05 3.08
CA GLY A 195 7.62 5.93 3.40
C GLY A 195 6.88 5.12 2.35
N GLY A 196 5.69 4.72 2.72
CA GLY A 196 4.76 4.05 1.82
C GLY A 196 3.36 4.12 2.38
N LEU A 197 2.36 3.87 1.56
CA LEU A 197 0.96 3.92 1.98
C LEU A 197 0.19 2.75 1.39
N VAL A 198 -0.88 2.36 2.10
CA VAL A 198 -1.89 1.44 1.57
C VAL A 198 -3.22 2.17 1.55
N LEU A 199 -3.85 2.25 0.39
CA LEU A 199 -5.21 2.77 0.23
C LEU A 199 -6.22 1.63 0.17
N THR A 200 -7.38 1.80 0.80
CA THR A 200 -8.50 0.86 0.71
C THR A 200 -9.81 1.57 1.02
N ASP A 201 -10.92 1.04 0.49
CA ASP A 201 -12.28 1.48 0.88
C ASP A 201 -12.90 0.56 1.95
N ASP A 202 -12.19 -0.50 2.33
CA ASP A 202 -12.69 -1.53 3.24
C ASP A 202 -12.29 -1.20 4.68
N LYS A 203 -13.28 -0.96 5.55
CA LYS A 203 -13.05 -0.58 6.95
C LYS A 203 -12.38 -1.69 7.76
N GLU A 204 -12.69 -2.95 7.48
CA GLU A 204 -12.04 -4.06 8.18
C GLU A 204 -10.56 -4.12 7.83
N ILE A 205 -10.23 -4.06 6.52
CA ILE A 205 -8.85 -4.05 6.05
C ILE A 205 -8.09 -2.84 6.65
N PHE A 206 -8.70 -1.66 6.65
CA PHE A 206 -8.09 -0.46 7.24
C PHE A 206 -7.68 -0.70 8.71
N ASN A 207 -8.58 -1.30 9.52
CA ASN A 207 -8.28 -1.56 10.93
C ASN A 207 -7.24 -2.68 11.09
N ILE A 208 -7.26 -3.69 10.23
CA ILE A 208 -6.21 -4.73 10.21
C ILE A 208 -4.85 -4.10 9.88
N LEU A 209 -4.80 -3.24 8.87
CA LEU A 209 -3.56 -2.55 8.48
C LEU A 209 -2.97 -1.75 9.65
N LYS A 210 -3.81 -0.99 10.37
CA LYS A 210 -3.37 -0.23 11.55
C LYS A 210 -2.79 -1.15 12.63
N ALA A 211 -3.45 -2.28 12.89
CA ALA A 211 -2.97 -3.26 13.87
C ALA A 211 -1.64 -3.87 13.41
N VAL A 212 -1.59 -4.40 12.19
CA VAL A 212 -0.41 -5.12 11.66
C VAL A 212 0.80 -4.20 11.55
N ARG A 213 0.60 -2.93 11.21
CA ARG A 213 1.66 -1.91 11.14
C ARG A 213 2.36 -1.73 12.49
N ASN A 214 1.63 -1.93 13.58
CA ASN A 214 2.06 -1.61 14.94
C ASN A 214 1.85 -2.80 15.87
N HIS A 215 2.63 -3.87 15.66
CA HIS A 215 2.72 -5.07 16.52
C HIS A 215 1.43 -5.90 16.65
N GLY A 216 0.34 -5.54 15.98
CA GLY A 216 -0.97 -6.14 16.23
C GLY A 216 -1.74 -5.47 17.38
N TRP A 217 -1.34 -4.30 17.78
CA TRP A 217 -1.80 -3.56 18.97
C TRP A 217 -3.16 -2.91 18.73
N THR A 218 -4.00 -2.89 19.78
CA THR A 218 -5.32 -2.22 19.71
C THR A 218 -5.25 -0.71 19.97
N ARG A 219 -4.12 -0.20 20.40
CA ARG A 219 -3.95 1.20 20.85
C ARG A 219 -4.40 2.23 19.80
N ASP A 220 -4.08 1.99 18.52
CA ASP A 220 -4.38 2.94 17.44
C ASP A 220 -5.70 2.62 16.72
N GLN A 221 -6.48 1.66 17.25
CA GLN A 221 -7.72 1.25 16.63
C GLN A 221 -8.85 2.26 16.89
N ASP A 222 -9.74 2.37 15.95
CA ASP A 222 -10.96 3.15 16.11
C ASP A 222 -11.84 2.54 17.21
N LYS A 223 -12.63 3.39 17.88
CA LYS A 223 -13.56 2.94 18.92
C LYS A 223 -14.59 1.94 18.39
N ASP A 224 -14.98 2.10 17.13
CA ASP A 224 -15.93 1.25 16.42
C ASP A 224 -15.25 0.27 15.46
N SER A 225 -14.03 -0.15 15.79
CA SER A 225 -13.26 -1.08 14.96
C SER A 225 -14.03 -2.39 14.77
N PRO A 226 -14.13 -2.90 13.52
CA PRO A 226 -14.85 -4.16 13.27
C PRO A 226 -14.05 -5.42 13.65
N ILE A 227 -12.76 -5.29 14.02
CA ILE A 227 -11.91 -6.45 14.23
C ILE A 227 -11.75 -6.82 15.72
N PHE A 228 -12.28 -6.00 16.64
CA PHE A 228 -12.29 -6.35 18.07
C PHE A 228 -13.31 -5.51 18.81
N SER A 229 -13.71 -5.97 20.01
CA SER A 229 -14.54 -5.20 20.94
C SER A 229 -13.64 -4.70 22.09
N ARG A 230 -13.66 -3.40 22.32
CA ARG A 230 -12.88 -2.77 23.40
C ARG A 230 -13.50 -3.13 24.76
N LYS A 231 -12.66 -3.42 25.73
CA LYS A 231 -13.05 -3.63 27.12
C LYS A 231 -13.00 -2.30 27.90
N ASP A 232 -13.77 -2.22 28.95
CA ASP A 232 -13.75 -1.06 29.86
C ASP A 232 -12.67 -1.25 30.94
N ASP A 233 -11.41 -1.38 30.48
CA ASP A 233 -10.22 -1.58 31.30
C ASP A 233 -9.05 -0.98 30.55
N ASP A 234 -8.67 0.23 30.89
CA ASP A 234 -7.61 0.97 30.19
C ASP A 234 -6.25 0.29 30.30
N PHE A 235 -5.95 -0.35 31.43
CA PHE A 235 -4.67 -1.05 31.58
C PHE A 235 -4.61 -2.26 30.64
N PHE A 236 -5.69 -3.03 30.59
CA PHE A 236 -5.78 -4.19 29.69
C PHE A 236 -5.61 -3.74 28.24
N GLU A 237 -6.36 -2.69 27.82
CA GLU A 237 -6.32 -2.22 26.43
C GLU A 237 -4.96 -1.59 26.07
N ALA A 238 -4.23 -1.04 27.05
CA ALA A 238 -2.90 -0.46 26.83
C ALA A 238 -1.88 -1.50 26.36
N TYR A 239 -2.12 -2.79 26.65
CA TYR A 239 -1.18 -3.88 26.32
C TYR A 239 -1.83 -5.03 25.57
N ARG A 240 -2.92 -4.75 24.87
CA ARG A 240 -3.67 -5.77 24.13
C ARG A 240 -3.19 -5.87 22.68
N PHE A 241 -2.83 -7.09 22.26
CA PHE A 241 -2.39 -7.41 20.90
C PHE A 241 -3.34 -8.47 20.35
N ILE A 242 -3.92 -8.22 19.16
CA ILE A 242 -5.00 -9.06 18.60
C ILE A 242 -4.59 -9.78 17.31
N LEU A 243 -3.48 -9.37 16.67
CA LEU A 243 -2.97 -9.95 15.43
C LEU A 243 -1.45 -10.05 15.50
N PRO A 244 -0.83 -11.04 14.84
CA PRO A 244 0.60 -10.99 14.62
C PRO A 244 0.93 -9.79 13.74
N GLY A 245 1.75 -8.89 14.23
CA GLY A 245 2.05 -7.64 13.54
C GLY A 245 3.55 -7.37 13.48
N TYR A 246 3.88 -6.26 12.85
CA TYR A 246 5.24 -5.80 12.62
C TYR A 246 5.46 -4.46 13.32
N ASN A 247 6.68 -4.01 13.40
CA ASN A 247 6.96 -2.61 13.67
C ASN A 247 7.44 -1.94 12.39
N VAL A 248 6.48 -1.48 11.59
CA VAL A 248 6.75 -0.76 10.33
C VAL A 248 6.10 0.62 10.36
N ARG A 249 6.04 1.20 11.55
CA ARG A 249 5.46 2.54 11.76
C ARG A 249 6.28 3.60 11.03
N PRO A 250 5.62 4.58 10.40
CA PRO A 250 6.34 5.73 9.83
C PRO A 250 6.81 6.69 10.94
N GLY A 251 7.86 7.41 10.67
CA GLY A 251 8.25 8.55 11.51
C GLY A 251 7.39 9.77 11.20
N GLU A 252 7.25 10.64 12.17
CA GLU A 252 6.51 11.92 12.02
C GLU A 252 7.21 12.85 11.00
N ILE A 253 8.53 12.76 10.87
CA ILE A 253 9.35 13.48 9.89
C ILE A 253 8.90 13.17 8.45
N UNK A 254 8.46 12.10 8.26
CA UNK A 254 8.06 11.66 6.98
C UNK A 254 6.79 12.29 6.52
N UNK A 255 6.06 12.91 7.28
CA UNK A 255 4.83 13.49 6.92
C UNK A 255 4.83 15.00 6.73
N UNK A 256 5.91 15.58 6.87
CA UNK A 256 6.04 17.00 6.76
C UNK A 256 6.01 17.56 5.35
N UNK A 257 6.22 16.82 4.40
CA UNK A 257 6.19 17.15 2.98
C UNK A 257 4.83 17.12 2.32
N UNK A 258 4.03 16.59 2.98
CA UNK A 258 2.72 16.37 2.46
C UNK A 258 1.79 17.53 2.38
N UNK A 259 2.02 18.31 3.09
CA UNK A 259 1.25 19.51 3.12
C UNK A 259 1.50 20.45 1.97
N UNK A 260 2.46 20.33 1.49
CA UNK A 260 2.90 21.06 0.34
C UNK A 260 2.78 20.31 -0.98
N UNK A 261 2.89 19.21 -0.98
CA UNK A 261 2.81 18.34 -2.11
C UNK A 261 1.43 17.99 -2.58
N UNK A 262 0.64 18.07 -1.76
CA UNK A 262 -0.69 17.81 -2.12
C UNK A 262 -1.45 18.98 -2.71
N UNK A 263 -0.75 19.90 -2.79
CA UNK A 263 -1.30 21.01 -3.42
C UNK A 263 -1.00 20.90 -4.87
N PRO A 264 -1.91 21.43 -5.93
CA PRO A 264 -1.66 21.26 -7.36
C PRO A 264 -0.64 22.27 -7.91
#